data_cf1dce53db656c055a10036b3539529c
#
_entry.id   cf1dce53db656c055a10036b3539529c
#
_cell.length_a   1.000
_cell.length_b   1.000
_cell.length_c   1.000
_cell.angle_alpha   90.00
_cell.angle_beta   90.00
_cell.angle_gamma   90.00
#
_symmetry.space_group_name_H-M   'P 1'
#
loop_
_entity.id
_entity.type
_entity.pdbx_description
1 polymer ?
#
loop_
_entity_poly.entity_id
_entity_poly.type
_entity_poly.pdbx_seq_one_letter_code
_entity_poly.pdbx_strand_id
1 'polypeptide(L)'
;MHRYIALKKIVELGSFTKAADVLGYTQPAMSQMITSLEKELSIKLLYRSRYGIRLTIEGERLFPAIQNTISQYQSMQEIAKEIRGLDSGTIRIGTLSSISCHWLPQLIQAFQEKYPNVEFILHQGDNNSIPEWIRTSEIDFGFVNLDVLLSASETRFIKEGEYRAVLPLCHPLANAPYVTLEDLAKDPFLVIEEGSLSKPLEAFRQAGLEPSVRLRVHDDYSILSMVETGIGVSILPELVLRKTNYKVAIRPLHPVVTRKIGLVAKGNNEWPIASKYIIDFLVAHI
;
A
#
# COMPACT_ATOMS: atom_id res chain seq x y z
N MET A 1 3.84 -24.47 -13.52
CA MET A 1 3.17 -23.35 -12.81
C MET A 1 2.54 -23.76 -11.48
N HIS A 2 1.69 -24.78 -11.42
CA HIS A 2 1.01 -25.22 -10.18
C HIS A 2 1.94 -25.45 -8.98
N ARG A 3 3.19 -25.94 -9.19
CA ARG A 3 4.15 -26.16 -8.13
C ARG A 3 4.66 -24.86 -7.49
N TYR A 4 4.83 -23.79 -8.28
CA TYR A 4 5.18 -22.47 -7.79
C TYR A 4 4.05 -21.84 -6.96
N ILE A 5 2.81 -21.94 -7.46
CA ILE A 5 1.61 -21.49 -6.74
C ILE A 5 1.45 -22.25 -5.41
N ALA A 6 1.67 -23.57 -5.42
CA ALA A 6 1.67 -24.40 -4.22
C ALA A 6 2.70 -23.94 -3.20
N LEU A 7 3.95 -23.66 -3.63
CA LEU A 7 5.01 -23.15 -2.76
C LEU A 7 4.61 -21.81 -2.15
N LYS A 8 4.16 -20.85 -2.98
CA LYS A 8 3.71 -19.53 -2.51
C LYS A 8 2.64 -19.68 -1.42
N LYS A 9 1.61 -20.49 -1.67
CA LYS A 9 0.49 -20.66 -0.73
C LYS A 9 0.90 -21.38 0.57
N ILE A 10 1.84 -22.32 0.51
CA ILE A 10 2.39 -22.98 1.71
C ILE A 10 3.18 -21.98 2.56
N VAL A 11 3.96 -21.10 1.96
CA VAL A 11 4.73 -20.07 2.66
C VAL A 11 3.79 -19.05 3.32
N GLU A 12 2.78 -18.57 2.58
CA GLU A 12 1.78 -17.63 3.09
C GLU A 12 1.00 -18.17 4.31
N LEU A 13 0.58 -19.44 4.26
CA LEU A 13 -0.26 -20.04 5.28
C LEU A 13 0.52 -20.79 6.36
N GLY A 14 1.83 -20.98 6.19
CA GLY A 14 2.69 -21.73 7.09
C GLY A 14 2.29 -23.22 7.25
N SER A 15 1.47 -23.77 6.34
CA SER A 15 0.85 -25.09 6.50
C SER A 15 0.55 -25.76 5.15
N PHE A 16 1.02 -27.00 4.96
CA PHE A 16 0.68 -27.81 3.79
C PHE A 16 -0.82 -28.15 3.73
N THR A 17 -1.43 -28.44 4.87
CA THR A 17 -2.85 -28.80 4.93
C THR A 17 -3.74 -27.62 4.57
N LYS A 18 -3.52 -26.46 5.21
CA LYS A 18 -4.29 -25.25 4.88
C LYS A 18 -4.11 -24.81 3.42
N ALA A 19 -2.88 -24.91 2.90
CA ALA A 19 -2.62 -24.58 1.50
C ALA A 19 -3.28 -25.57 0.53
N ALA A 20 -3.31 -26.87 0.88
CA ALA A 20 -4.01 -27.89 0.11
C ALA A 20 -5.51 -27.62 0.05
N ASP A 21 -6.13 -27.33 1.19
CA ASP A 21 -7.57 -27.02 1.29
C ASP A 21 -7.93 -25.79 0.41
N VAL A 22 -7.14 -24.72 0.48
CA VAL A 22 -7.37 -23.50 -0.31
C VAL A 22 -7.20 -23.74 -1.81
N LEU A 23 -6.26 -24.60 -2.23
CA LEU A 23 -5.96 -24.84 -3.64
C LEU A 23 -6.72 -26.04 -4.23
N GLY A 24 -7.56 -26.72 -3.44
CA GLY A 24 -8.33 -27.88 -3.89
C GLY A 24 -7.48 -29.13 -4.13
N TYR A 25 -6.37 -29.28 -3.41
CA TYR A 25 -5.49 -30.44 -3.47
C TYR A 25 -5.52 -31.25 -2.17
N THR A 26 -4.98 -32.46 -2.21
CA THR A 26 -4.68 -33.20 -0.98
C THR A 26 -3.31 -32.82 -0.44
N GLN A 27 -3.10 -32.92 0.88
CA GLN A 27 -1.80 -32.64 1.51
C GLN A 27 -0.66 -33.50 0.91
N PRO A 28 -0.81 -34.81 0.63
CA PRO A 28 0.21 -35.61 -0.05
C PRO A 28 0.54 -35.07 -1.45
N ALA A 29 -0.44 -34.64 -2.23
CA ALA A 29 -0.21 -34.08 -3.55
C ALA A 29 0.61 -32.77 -3.46
N MET A 30 0.27 -31.90 -2.52
CA MET A 30 1.05 -30.69 -2.27
C MET A 30 2.49 -31.00 -1.86
N SER A 31 2.68 -31.99 -0.98
CA SER A 31 4.03 -32.44 -0.59
C SER A 31 4.85 -32.97 -1.76
N GLN A 32 4.21 -33.73 -2.65
CA GLN A 32 4.83 -34.25 -3.87
C GLN A 32 5.20 -33.13 -4.84
N MET A 33 4.33 -32.12 -5.01
CA MET A 33 4.60 -30.94 -5.83
C MET A 33 5.87 -30.22 -5.37
N ILE A 34 6.03 -29.98 -4.07
CA ILE A 34 7.21 -29.31 -3.52
C ILE A 34 8.44 -30.18 -3.66
N THR A 35 8.36 -31.47 -3.34
CA THR A 35 9.49 -32.40 -3.51
C THR A 35 9.94 -32.45 -4.98
N SER A 36 9.00 -32.46 -5.92
CA SER A 36 9.32 -32.41 -7.35
C SER A 36 9.99 -31.10 -7.77
N LEU A 37 9.54 -29.95 -7.22
CA LEU A 37 10.11 -28.64 -7.48
C LEU A 37 11.55 -28.55 -6.92
N GLU A 38 11.75 -28.98 -5.68
CA GLU A 38 13.08 -29.03 -5.05
C GLU A 38 14.06 -29.93 -5.81
N LYS A 39 13.58 -31.06 -6.33
CA LYS A 39 14.37 -31.98 -7.16
C LYS A 39 14.75 -31.33 -8.49
N GLU A 40 13.80 -30.67 -9.17
CA GLU A 40 14.05 -29.96 -10.44
C GLU A 40 15.10 -28.87 -10.27
N LEU A 41 15.00 -28.08 -9.19
CA LEU A 41 15.94 -26.99 -8.90
C LEU A 41 17.22 -27.47 -8.24
N SER A 42 17.28 -28.74 -7.79
CA SER A 42 18.37 -29.30 -6.98
C SER A 42 18.65 -28.50 -5.70
N ILE A 43 17.62 -27.87 -5.13
CA ILE A 43 17.68 -26.97 -3.97
C ILE A 43 16.55 -27.31 -3.02
N LYS A 44 16.84 -27.33 -1.71
CA LYS A 44 15.81 -27.37 -0.68
C LYS A 44 15.22 -25.97 -0.50
N LEU A 45 13.88 -25.85 -0.57
CA LEU A 45 13.16 -24.58 -0.47
C LEU A 45 12.51 -24.38 0.89
N LEU A 46 12.10 -25.48 1.53
CA LEU A 46 11.34 -25.42 2.77
C LEU A 46 11.97 -26.23 3.90
N TYR A 47 12.02 -25.64 5.08
CA TYR A 47 12.21 -26.33 6.35
C TYR A 47 10.85 -26.68 6.94
N ARG A 48 10.71 -27.94 7.38
CA ARG A 48 9.57 -28.43 8.15
C ARG A 48 9.99 -28.65 9.60
N SER A 49 9.32 -28.01 10.51
CA SER A 49 9.57 -28.18 11.95
C SER A 49 8.27 -28.29 12.73
N ARG A 50 8.37 -28.66 14.01
CA ARG A 50 7.21 -28.63 14.94
C ARG A 50 6.63 -27.22 15.15
N TYR A 51 7.36 -26.19 14.76
CA TYR A 51 6.94 -24.79 14.88
C TYR A 51 6.34 -24.24 13.57
N GLY A 52 6.20 -25.07 12.53
CA GLY A 52 5.65 -24.68 11.24
C GLY A 52 6.63 -24.85 10.08
N ILE A 53 6.30 -24.19 8.98
CA ILE A 53 7.03 -24.23 7.72
C ILE A 53 7.71 -22.87 7.50
N ARG A 54 8.98 -22.90 7.12
CA ARG A 54 9.75 -21.70 6.76
C ARG A 54 10.58 -21.97 5.51
N LEU A 55 10.88 -20.90 4.77
CA LEU A 55 11.86 -20.98 3.68
C LEU A 55 13.27 -21.31 4.22
N THR A 56 14.05 -22.00 3.42
CA THR A 56 15.52 -22.10 3.60
C THR A 56 16.17 -20.79 3.17
N ILE A 57 17.45 -20.59 3.46
CA ILE A 57 18.21 -19.41 2.97
C ILE A 57 18.17 -19.36 1.42
N GLU A 58 18.34 -20.51 0.77
CA GLU A 58 18.25 -20.64 -0.68
C GLU A 58 16.80 -20.37 -1.16
N GLY A 59 15.80 -20.85 -0.39
CA GLY A 59 14.39 -20.58 -0.63
C GLY A 59 14.06 -19.08 -0.56
N GLU A 60 14.55 -18.37 0.45
CA GLU A 60 14.36 -16.91 0.59
C GLU A 60 14.96 -16.13 -0.60
N ARG A 61 16.13 -16.56 -1.09
CA ARG A 61 16.76 -15.94 -2.27
C ARG A 61 16.01 -16.21 -3.57
N LEU A 62 15.40 -17.40 -3.72
CA LEU A 62 14.64 -17.78 -4.92
C LEU A 62 13.19 -17.32 -4.89
N PHE A 63 12.60 -17.14 -3.72
CA PHE A 63 11.18 -16.88 -3.57
C PHE A 63 10.69 -15.64 -4.33
N PRO A 64 11.42 -14.50 -4.35
CA PRO A 64 11.03 -13.34 -5.15
C PRO A 64 10.96 -13.63 -6.66
N ALA A 65 11.90 -14.43 -7.19
CA ALA A 65 11.87 -14.83 -8.60
C ALA A 65 10.70 -15.76 -8.91
N ILE A 66 10.35 -16.65 -7.98
CA ILE A 66 9.17 -17.51 -8.09
C ILE A 66 7.88 -16.69 -8.07
N GLN A 67 7.77 -15.71 -7.18
CA GLN A 67 6.62 -14.79 -7.13
C GLN A 67 6.48 -14.01 -8.45
N ASN A 68 7.58 -13.46 -8.98
CA ASN A 68 7.58 -12.80 -10.27
C ASN A 68 7.14 -13.73 -11.41
N THR A 69 7.58 -15.01 -11.42
CA THR A 69 7.18 -15.99 -12.43
C THR A 69 5.67 -16.28 -12.38
N ILE A 70 5.11 -16.41 -11.18
CA ILE A 70 3.65 -16.60 -10.99
C ILE A 70 2.91 -15.40 -11.54
N SER A 71 3.35 -14.21 -11.22
CA SER A 71 2.72 -12.97 -11.66
C SER A 71 2.76 -12.79 -13.18
N GLN A 72 3.92 -13.03 -13.82
CA GLN A 72 4.05 -12.97 -15.27
C GLN A 72 3.11 -13.97 -15.97
N TYR A 73 2.95 -15.16 -15.39
CA TYR A 73 2.01 -16.14 -15.90
C TYR A 73 0.56 -15.67 -15.77
N GLN A 74 0.20 -15.07 -14.65
CA GLN A 74 -1.14 -14.47 -14.45
C GLN A 74 -1.38 -13.33 -15.43
N SER A 75 -0.42 -12.41 -15.59
CA SER A 75 -0.49 -11.33 -16.59
C SER A 75 -0.68 -11.85 -18.01
N MET A 76 0.05 -12.90 -18.41
CA MET A 76 -0.13 -13.54 -19.70
C MET A 76 -1.56 -14.10 -19.87
N GLN A 77 -2.12 -14.71 -18.83
CA GLN A 77 -3.50 -15.23 -18.87
C GLN A 77 -4.53 -14.10 -18.98
N GLU A 78 -4.29 -12.98 -18.32
CA GLU A 78 -5.14 -11.78 -18.39
C GLU A 78 -5.07 -11.17 -19.80
N ILE A 79 -3.89 -10.97 -20.36
CA ILE A 79 -3.71 -10.52 -21.76
C ILE A 79 -4.45 -11.46 -22.74
N ALA A 80 -4.37 -12.77 -22.53
CA ALA A 80 -5.08 -13.72 -23.37
C ALA A 80 -6.60 -13.61 -23.26
N LYS A 81 -7.15 -13.23 -22.09
CA LYS A 81 -8.58 -12.90 -21.92
C LYS A 81 -8.93 -11.59 -22.62
N GLU A 82 -8.07 -10.57 -22.48
CA GLU A 82 -8.25 -9.26 -23.10
C GLU A 82 -8.26 -9.31 -24.63
N ILE A 83 -7.43 -10.17 -25.24
CA ILE A 83 -7.43 -10.41 -26.70
C ILE A 83 -8.78 -10.97 -27.15
N ARG A 84 -9.51 -11.66 -26.27
CA ARG A 84 -10.86 -12.21 -26.55
C ARG A 84 -11.98 -11.18 -26.39
N GLY A 85 -11.71 -10.02 -25.86
CA GLY A 85 -12.63 -8.90 -25.63
C GLY A 85 -12.44 -8.32 -24.22
N LEU A 86 -12.37 -7.00 -24.12
CA LEU A 86 -12.15 -6.21 -22.89
C LEU A 86 -13.29 -6.32 -21.84
N ASP A 87 -14.10 -7.38 -21.91
CA ASP A 87 -15.30 -7.51 -21.09
C ASP A 87 -15.05 -7.96 -19.64
N SER A 88 -13.81 -8.35 -19.28
CA SER A 88 -13.51 -8.77 -17.91
C SER A 88 -12.02 -8.71 -17.61
N GLY A 89 -11.67 -8.30 -16.39
CA GLY A 89 -10.29 -8.28 -15.89
C GLY A 89 -10.27 -7.95 -14.41
N THR A 90 -9.14 -8.19 -13.76
CA THR A 90 -8.93 -7.81 -12.36
C THR A 90 -7.83 -6.76 -12.31
N ILE A 91 -8.09 -5.62 -11.68
CA ILE A 91 -7.13 -4.53 -11.44
C ILE A 91 -6.79 -4.51 -9.96
N ARG A 92 -5.50 -4.67 -9.63
CA ARG A 92 -4.99 -4.67 -8.26
C ARG A 92 -4.26 -3.36 -8.00
N ILE A 93 -4.79 -2.58 -7.06
CA ILE A 93 -4.29 -1.22 -6.77
C ILE A 93 -3.73 -1.18 -5.35
N GLY A 94 -2.47 -0.78 -5.20
CA GLY A 94 -1.90 -0.37 -3.91
C GLY A 94 -2.29 1.06 -3.58
N THR A 95 -2.77 1.32 -2.38
CA THR A 95 -3.31 2.64 -2.06
C THR A 95 -3.04 3.06 -0.62
N LEU A 96 -2.87 4.36 -0.42
CA LEU A 96 -2.90 5.00 0.89
C LEU A 96 -4.36 5.20 1.32
N SER A 97 -4.65 5.20 2.62
CA SER A 97 -6.00 5.37 3.20
C SER A 97 -6.73 6.59 2.64
N SER A 98 -6.03 7.73 2.56
CA SER A 98 -6.60 8.98 2.03
C SER A 98 -7.07 8.87 0.57
N ILE A 99 -6.39 8.07 -0.24
CA ILE A 99 -6.71 7.90 -1.67
C ILE A 99 -7.85 6.90 -1.84
N SER A 100 -7.81 5.78 -1.11
CA SER A 100 -8.89 4.79 -1.13
C SER A 100 -10.24 5.36 -0.66
N CYS A 101 -10.22 6.33 0.27
CA CYS A 101 -11.43 6.94 0.79
C CYS A 101 -11.97 8.11 -0.08
N HIS A 102 -11.09 8.86 -0.75
CA HIS A 102 -11.51 10.13 -1.34
C HIS A 102 -11.40 10.20 -2.87
N TRP A 103 -10.47 9.46 -3.49
CA TRP A 103 -10.31 9.47 -4.95
C TRP A 103 -10.90 8.21 -5.60
N LEU A 104 -10.48 7.03 -5.14
CA LEU A 104 -10.82 5.78 -5.81
C LEU A 104 -12.32 5.47 -5.89
N PRO A 105 -13.19 5.78 -4.90
CA PRO A 105 -14.60 5.39 -5.00
C PRO A 105 -15.31 5.97 -6.23
N GLN A 106 -15.15 7.27 -6.47
CA GLN A 106 -15.77 7.93 -7.62
C GLN A 106 -15.15 7.49 -8.95
N LEU A 107 -13.82 7.28 -8.96
CA LEU A 107 -13.09 6.85 -10.15
C LEU A 107 -13.43 5.42 -10.54
N ILE A 108 -13.53 4.51 -9.56
CA ILE A 108 -13.94 3.11 -9.78
C ILE A 108 -15.38 3.07 -10.30
N GLN A 109 -16.30 3.83 -9.68
CA GLN A 109 -17.69 3.91 -10.12
C GLN A 109 -17.78 4.33 -11.58
N ALA A 110 -17.15 5.46 -11.94
CA ALA A 110 -17.18 5.98 -13.30
C ALA A 110 -16.49 5.04 -14.31
N PHE A 111 -15.46 4.31 -13.89
CA PHE A 111 -14.82 3.33 -14.74
C PHE A 111 -15.71 2.10 -14.97
N GLN A 112 -16.39 1.60 -13.92
CA GLN A 112 -17.29 0.45 -14.00
C GLN A 112 -18.56 0.73 -14.80
N GLU A 113 -19.00 1.98 -14.92
CA GLU A 113 -20.09 2.37 -15.85
C GLU A 113 -19.73 2.01 -17.30
N LYS A 114 -18.45 2.12 -17.67
CA LYS A 114 -17.94 1.81 -19.01
C LYS A 114 -17.47 0.35 -19.14
N TYR A 115 -16.96 -0.23 -18.06
CA TYR A 115 -16.36 -1.58 -18.01
C TYR A 115 -16.94 -2.38 -16.82
N PRO A 116 -18.22 -2.80 -16.89
CA PRO A 116 -18.95 -3.35 -15.73
C PRO A 116 -18.39 -4.66 -15.20
N ASN A 117 -17.66 -5.44 -16.01
CA ASN A 117 -17.11 -6.74 -15.62
C ASN A 117 -15.65 -6.64 -15.11
N VAL A 118 -15.10 -5.45 -14.95
CA VAL A 118 -13.78 -5.26 -14.37
C VAL A 118 -13.88 -5.30 -12.84
N GLU A 119 -13.15 -6.23 -12.24
CA GLU A 119 -13.02 -6.36 -10.79
C GLU A 119 -11.86 -5.50 -10.27
N PHE A 120 -12.06 -4.85 -9.12
CA PHE A 120 -11.03 -4.09 -8.42
C PHE A 120 -10.67 -4.75 -7.09
N ILE A 121 -9.36 -4.92 -6.86
CA ILE A 121 -8.81 -5.34 -5.58
C ILE A 121 -7.94 -4.20 -5.05
N LEU A 122 -8.29 -3.67 -3.88
CA LEU A 122 -7.54 -2.61 -3.24
C LEU A 122 -6.69 -3.19 -2.11
N HIS A 123 -5.39 -2.97 -2.18
CA HIS A 123 -4.43 -3.30 -1.13
C HIS A 123 -4.05 -2.01 -0.41
N GLN A 124 -4.51 -1.84 0.82
CA GLN A 124 -4.11 -0.70 1.64
C GLN A 124 -2.73 -0.94 2.22
N GLY A 125 -1.82 -0.01 1.95
CA GLY A 125 -0.44 -0.10 2.37
C GLY A 125 0.18 1.26 2.66
N ASP A 126 1.50 1.27 2.68
CA ASP A 126 2.32 2.44 2.95
C ASP A 126 3.43 2.63 1.89
N ASN A 127 4.30 3.61 2.09
CA ASN A 127 5.39 3.93 1.16
C ASN A 127 6.50 2.87 1.09
N ASN A 128 6.47 1.81 1.91
CA ASN A 128 7.38 0.67 1.85
C ASN A 128 6.71 -0.54 1.20
N SER A 129 5.50 -0.89 1.67
CA SER A 129 4.77 -2.07 1.23
C SER A 129 4.29 -1.97 -0.21
N ILE A 130 3.80 -0.80 -0.64
CA ILE A 130 3.29 -0.61 -2.01
C ILE A 130 4.38 -0.84 -3.08
N PRO A 131 5.59 -0.25 -2.99
CA PRO A 131 6.67 -0.55 -3.93
C PRO A 131 7.09 -2.02 -3.92
N GLU A 132 7.08 -2.67 -2.76
CA GLU A 132 7.39 -4.09 -2.65
C GLU A 132 6.34 -4.96 -3.35
N TRP A 133 5.05 -4.67 -3.19
CA TRP A 133 3.98 -5.36 -3.88
C TRP A 133 4.05 -5.19 -5.40
N ILE A 134 4.47 -4.01 -5.88
CA ILE A 134 4.76 -3.80 -7.30
C ILE A 134 5.93 -4.67 -7.76
N ARG A 135 7.02 -4.69 -6.98
CA ARG A 135 8.20 -5.49 -7.29
C ARG A 135 7.88 -6.99 -7.37
N THR A 136 7.02 -7.48 -6.47
CA THR A 136 6.57 -8.88 -6.43
C THR A 136 5.37 -9.14 -7.33
N SER A 137 4.86 -8.10 -8.01
CA SER A 137 3.66 -8.15 -8.87
C SER A 137 2.41 -8.67 -8.13
N GLU A 138 2.29 -8.35 -6.88
CA GLU A 138 1.09 -8.57 -6.08
C GLU A 138 0.00 -7.55 -6.42
N ILE A 139 0.42 -6.35 -6.85
CA ILE A 139 -0.44 -5.30 -7.39
C ILE A 139 0.08 -4.84 -8.77
N ASP A 140 -0.82 -4.26 -9.56
CA ASP A 140 -0.53 -3.76 -10.91
C ASP A 140 0.13 -2.38 -10.87
N PHE A 141 -0.39 -1.51 -10.03
CA PHE A 141 0.15 -0.17 -9.74
C PHE A 141 -0.27 0.29 -8.34
N GLY A 142 0.35 1.38 -7.86
CA GLY A 142 0.00 1.92 -6.55
C GLY A 142 0.25 3.42 -6.43
N PHE A 143 -0.34 4.01 -5.40
CA PHE A 143 -0.16 5.41 -5.04
C PHE A 143 0.76 5.52 -3.84
N VAL A 144 1.75 6.39 -3.94
CA VAL A 144 2.74 6.64 -2.89
C VAL A 144 3.02 8.13 -2.73
N ASN A 145 3.62 8.50 -1.62
CA ASN A 145 4.21 9.83 -1.46
C ASN A 145 5.62 9.82 -2.08
N LEU A 146 5.82 10.55 -3.17
CA LEU A 146 7.09 10.62 -3.89
C LEU A 146 8.22 11.26 -3.07
N ASP A 147 7.89 12.12 -2.11
CA ASP A 147 8.89 12.81 -1.29
C ASP A 147 9.63 11.87 -0.33
N VAL A 148 9.05 10.70 -0.04
CA VAL A 148 9.63 9.70 0.88
C VAL A 148 9.95 8.37 0.19
N LEU A 149 9.79 8.31 -1.12
CA LEU A 149 10.07 7.12 -1.90
C LEU A 149 11.58 6.96 -2.11
N LEU A 150 12.17 5.88 -1.60
CA LEU A 150 13.62 5.63 -1.68
C LEU A 150 14.05 5.04 -3.03
N SER A 151 13.18 4.31 -3.70
CA SER A 151 13.43 3.75 -5.03
C SER A 151 12.13 3.40 -5.74
N ALA A 152 12.01 3.75 -7.01
CA ALA A 152 10.91 3.31 -7.87
C ALA A 152 11.40 3.06 -9.29
N SER A 153 10.84 2.04 -9.94
CA SER A 153 11.17 1.72 -11.32
C SER A 153 10.57 2.72 -12.31
N GLU A 154 9.31 3.09 -12.13
CA GLU A 154 8.66 4.17 -12.87
C GLU A 154 7.68 4.90 -11.95
N THR A 155 7.78 6.21 -11.91
CA THR A 155 6.88 7.08 -11.15
C THR A 155 6.25 8.11 -12.06
N ARG A 156 4.94 8.36 -11.85
CA ARG A 156 4.22 9.46 -12.48
C ARG A 156 3.65 10.37 -11.39
N PHE A 157 4.06 11.63 -11.38
CA PHE A 157 3.46 12.62 -10.49
C PHE A 157 1.97 12.81 -10.84
N ILE A 158 1.13 12.83 -9.83
CA ILE A 158 -0.32 13.01 -9.96
C ILE A 158 -0.74 14.36 -9.39
N LYS A 159 -0.47 14.60 -8.09
CA LYS A 159 -0.94 15.79 -7.40
C LYS A 159 -0.10 16.15 -6.20
N GLU A 160 0.07 17.45 -5.96
CA GLU A 160 0.59 17.97 -4.72
C GLU A 160 -0.55 18.26 -3.74
N GLY A 161 -0.35 17.94 -2.47
CA GLY A 161 -1.27 18.19 -1.38
C GLY A 161 -0.55 18.75 -0.17
N GLU A 162 -1.28 19.44 0.71
CA GLU A 162 -0.73 20.00 1.93
C GLU A 162 -1.01 19.10 3.14
N TYR A 163 -0.18 19.28 4.16
CA TYR A 163 -0.46 18.80 5.50
C TYR A 163 -1.10 19.92 6.34
N ARG A 164 -1.92 19.52 7.30
CA ARG A 164 -2.59 20.42 8.25
C ARG A 164 -2.28 19.99 9.67
N ALA A 165 -2.18 20.95 10.58
CA ALA A 165 -2.19 20.67 12.00
C ALA A 165 -3.59 20.24 12.44
N VAL A 166 -3.66 19.20 13.27
CA VAL A 166 -4.89 18.64 13.85
C VAL A 166 -4.78 18.72 15.37
N LEU A 167 -5.70 19.44 15.96
CA LEU A 167 -5.69 19.80 17.37
C LEU A 167 -7.03 19.43 18.03
N PRO A 168 -7.05 19.13 19.35
CA PRO A 168 -8.32 19.09 20.10
C PRO A 168 -9.04 20.43 20.02
N LEU A 169 -10.39 20.43 20.05
CA LEU A 169 -11.15 21.68 20.02
C LEU A 169 -10.86 22.63 21.22
N CYS A 170 -10.46 22.06 22.37
CA CYS A 170 -10.10 22.83 23.57
C CYS A 170 -8.68 23.38 23.54
N HIS A 171 -7.87 23.07 22.51
CA HIS A 171 -6.48 23.50 22.43
C HIS A 171 -6.38 25.03 22.31
N PRO A 172 -5.40 25.69 22.97
CA PRO A 172 -5.24 27.16 22.89
C PRO A 172 -5.14 27.70 21.46
N LEU A 173 -4.55 26.93 20.54
CA LEU A 173 -4.39 27.29 19.14
C LEU A 173 -5.53 26.80 18.24
N ALA A 174 -6.60 26.24 18.80
CA ALA A 174 -7.73 25.73 18.01
C ALA A 174 -8.38 26.77 17.10
N ASN A 175 -8.28 28.06 17.44
CA ASN A 175 -8.80 29.19 16.66
C ASN A 175 -7.71 30.07 16.03
N ALA A 176 -6.45 29.65 16.09
CA ALA A 176 -5.35 30.38 15.47
C ALA A 176 -5.47 30.40 13.93
N PRO A 177 -5.01 31.44 13.24
CA PRO A 177 -5.03 31.50 11.78
C PRO A 177 -4.09 30.46 11.14
N TYR A 178 -3.03 30.07 11.81
CA TYR A 178 -2.09 29.01 11.46
C TYR A 178 -1.40 28.48 12.72
N VAL A 179 -0.68 27.39 12.60
CA VAL A 179 0.11 26.76 13.66
C VAL A 179 1.53 26.49 13.14
N THR A 180 2.54 26.70 13.96
CA THR A 180 3.93 26.42 13.60
C THR A 180 4.38 25.04 14.10
N LEU A 181 5.50 24.53 13.58
CA LEU A 181 6.10 23.31 14.09
C LEU A 181 6.61 23.49 15.52
N GLU A 182 7.11 24.69 15.88
CA GLU A 182 7.53 25.04 17.22
C GLU A 182 6.38 25.01 18.23
N ASP A 183 5.16 25.35 17.78
CA ASP A 183 3.98 25.25 18.62
C ASP A 183 3.63 23.78 18.90
N LEU A 184 3.60 22.97 17.85
CA LEU A 184 3.26 21.54 17.95
C LEU A 184 4.33 20.73 18.72
N ALA A 185 5.59 21.17 18.72
CA ALA A 185 6.66 20.50 19.46
C ALA A 185 6.49 20.57 20.98
N LYS A 186 5.66 21.50 21.48
CA LYS A 186 5.38 21.67 22.92
C LYS A 186 4.35 20.69 23.47
N ASP A 187 3.61 20.02 22.56
CA ASP A 187 2.51 19.12 22.90
C ASP A 187 2.88 17.64 22.66
N PRO A 188 2.17 16.70 23.30
CA PRO A 188 2.28 15.29 22.96
C PRO A 188 1.90 15.08 21.49
N PHE A 189 2.82 14.55 20.69
CA PHE A 189 2.65 14.39 19.25
C PHE A 189 2.28 12.97 18.86
N LEU A 190 1.25 12.82 18.02
CA LEU A 190 0.80 11.54 17.45
C LEU A 190 1.31 11.45 16.02
N VAL A 191 2.10 10.41 15.73
CA VAL A 191 2.74 10.21 14.43
C VAL A 191 1.99 9.16 13.62
N ILE A 192 1.66 9.50 12.37
CA ILE A 192 1.27 8.48 11.39
C ILE A 192 2.51 7.74 10.90
N GLU A 193 2.51 6.41 10.97
CA GLU A 193 3.53 5.55 10.38
C GLU A 193 3.12 5.16 8.96
N GLU A 194 3.72 5.80 7.96
CA GLU A 194 3.53 5.54 6.53
C GLU A 194 4.77 4.89 5.89
N GLY A 195 5.42 3.99 6.61
CA GLY A 195 6.68 3.35 6.22
C GLY A 195 7.88 3.88 6.99
N SER A 196 9.09 3.75 6.44
CA SER A 196 10.35 4.09 7.12
C SER A 196 10.56 5.59 7.32
N LEU A 197 9.89 6.44 6.56
CA LEU A 197 10.03 7.89 6.59
C LEU A 197 8.66 8.54 6.83
N SER A 198 8.60 9.41 7.83
CA SER A 198 7.43 10.25 8.12
C SER A 198 7.71 11.67 7.67
N LYS A 199 6.92 12.19 6.73
CA LYS A 199 7.05 13.56 6.23
C LYS A 199 6.88 14.62 7.34
N PRO A 200 5.91 14.48 8.28
CA PRO A 200 5.83 15.36 9.43
C PRO A 200 7.10 15.37 10.30
N LEU A 201 7.66 14.19 10.61
CA LEU A 201 8.90 14.12 11.40
C LEU A 201 10.09 14.69 10.64
N GLU A 202 10.15 14.52 9.33
CA GLU A 202 11.17 15.15 8.50
C GLU A 202 11.07 16.67 8.55
N ALA A 203 9.85 17.24 8.51
CA ALA A 203 9.64 18.69 8.63
C ALA A 203 10.14 19.23 9.97
N PHE A 204 9.86 18.55 11.10
CA PHE A 204 10.43 18.90 12.39
C PHE A 204 11.96 18.86 12.37
N ARG A 205 12.55 17.80 11.84
CA ARG A 205 14.02 17.67 11.77
C ARG A 205 14.65 18.77 10.92
N GLN A 206 14.04 19.13 9.79
CA GLN A 206 14.52 20.24 8.94
C GLN A 206 14.43 21.60 9.64
N ALA A 207 13.46 21.78 10.52
CA ALA A 207 13.32 22.96 11.37
C ALA A 207 14.24 22.94 12.62
N GLY A 208 15.04 21.89 12.82
CA GLY A 208 15.88 21.73 14.01
C GLY A 208 15.08 21.44 15.28
N LEU A 209 13.88 20.90 15.15
CA LEU A 209 12.94 20.60 16.24
C LEU A 209 12.80 19.11 16.46
N GLU A 210 12.49 18.71 17.69
CA GLU A 210 12.20 17.33 18.05
C GLU A 210 10.84 17.29 18.78
N PRO A 211 9.77 16.74 18.16
CA PRO A 211 8.47 16.66 18.79
C PRO A 211 8.46 15.57 19.88
N SER A 212 7.67 15.78 20.94
CA SER A 212 7.43 14.78 21.99
C SER A 212 6.50 13.68 21.47
N VAL A 213 7.03 12.68 20.73
CA VAL A 213 6.24 11.58 20.16
C VAL A 213 5.67 10.72 21.27
N ARG A 214 4.34 10.76 21.43
CA ARG A 214 3.60 9.99 22.42
C ARG A 214 3.14 8.63 21.89
N LEU A 215 2.65 8.60 20.64
CA LEU A 215 2.15 7.40 19.98
C LEU A 215 2.56 7.37 18.50
N ARG A 216 2.74 6.15 17.98
CA ARG A 216 2.90 5.85 16.55
C ARG A 216 1.73 4.99 16.12
N VAL A 217 1.06 5.37 15.05
CA VAL A 217 -0.20 4.75 14.61
C VAL A 217 -0.16 4.59 13.09
N HIS A 218 -0.64 3.47 12.57
CA HIS A 218 -0.67 3.17 11.14
C HIS A 218 -1.94 3.65 10.41
N ASP A 219 -2.92 4.16 11.14
CA ASP A 219 -4.21 4.57 10.59
C ASP A 219 -4.54 6.03 10.92
N ASP A 220 -4.77 6.82 9.88
CA ASP A 220 -5.10 8.25 9.99
C ASP A 220 -6.35 8.53 10.83
N TYR A 221 -7.38 7.70 10.68
CA TYR A 221 -8.66 7.92 11.37
C TYR A 221 -8.57 7.58 12.86
N SER A 222 -7.70 6.62 13.23
CA SER A 222 -7.36 6.36 14.61
C SER A 222 -6.67 7.56 15.27
N ILE A 223 -5.78 8.25 14.54
CA ILE A 223 -5.18 9.50 15.02
C ILE A 223 -6.25 10.57 15.24
N LEU A 224 -7.18 10.76 14.29
CA LEU A 224 -8.26 11.73 14.45
C LEU A 224 -9.09 11.47 15.70
N SER A 225 -9.44 10.21 15.98
CA SER A 225 -10.15 9.82 17.21
C SER A 225 -9.34 10.13 18.47
N MET A 226 -8.04 9.89 18.46
CA MET A 226 -7.15 10.16 19.59
C MET A 226 -6.95 11.67 19.82
N VAL A 227 -6.87 12.47 18.76
CA VAL A 227 -6.81 13.93 18.87
C VAL A 227 -8.15 14.46 19.42
N GLU A 228 -9.28 13.96 18.95
CA GLU A 228 -10.61 14.35 19.47
C GLU A 228 -10.74 14.14 20.97
N THR A 229 -10.14 13.08 21.51
CA THR A 229 -10.12 12.76 22.94
C THR A 229 -9.07 13.52 23.75
N GLY A 230 -8.25 14.36 23.09
CA GLY A 230 -7.24 15.19 23.76
C GLY A 230 -5.94 14.45 24.14
N ILE A 231 -5.66 13.29 23.53
CA ILE A 231 -4.42 12.55 23.79
C ILE A 231 -3.19 13.29 23.33
N GLY A 232 -3.31 14.10 22.28
CA GLY A 232 -2.23 14.89 21.71
C GLY A 232 -2.64 15.63 20.45
N VAL A 233 -1.65 16.15 19.74
CA VAL A 233 -1.80 16.85 18.46
C VAL A 233 -1.16 16.04 17.34
N SER A 234 -1.51 16.33 16.08
CA SER A 234 -0.93 15.63 14.94
C SER A 234 -0.78 16.56 13.73
N ILE A 235 -0.09 16.07 12.71
CA ILE A 235 -0.02 16.64 11.37
C ILE A 235 -0.50 15.56 10.40
N LEU A 236 -1.61 15.82 9.71
CA LEU A 236 -2.20 14.90 8.76
C LEU A 236 -2.38 15.54 7.38
N PRO A 237 -2.38 14.73 6.30
CA PRO A 237 -2.67 15.24 4.97
C PRO A 237 -4.08 15.83 4.88
N GLU A 238 -4.23 16.97 4.22
CA GLU A 238 -5.53 17.62 4.02
C GLU A 238 -6.57 16.68 3.37
N LEU A 239 -6.12 15.77 2.52
CA LEU A 239 -7.00 14.79 1.87
C LEU A 239 -7.70 13.86 2.88
N VAL A 240 -6.99 13.45 3.96
CA VAL A 240 -7.57 12.66 5.07
C VAL A 240 -8.68 13.42 5.78
N LEU A 241 -8.51 14.74 5.87
CA LEU A 241 -9.39 15.62 6.65
C LEU A 241 -10.68 16.02 5.90
N ARG A 242 -10.78 15.63 4.61
CA ARG A 242 -12.01 15.84 3.83
C ARG A 242 -13.12 14.93 4.35
N LYS A 243 -14.32 15.49 4.47
CA LYS A 243 -15.53 14.74 4.89
C LYS A 243 -15.40 14.07 6.27
N THR A 244 -14.55 14.60 7.16
CA THR A 244 -14.45 14.07 8.53
C THR A 244 -15.51 14.68 9.43
N ASN A 245 -16.07 13.83 10.32
CA ASN A 245 -17.02 14.25 11.36
C ASN A 245 -16.38 14.33 12.76
N TYR A 246 -15.05 14.12 12.85
CA TYR A 246 -14.33 14.23 14.12
C TYR A 246 -14.32 15.68 14.63
N LYS A 247 -14.53 15.83 15.94
CA LYS A 247 -14.54 17.15 16.61
C LYS A 247 -13.13 17.61 16.91
N VAL A 248 -12.40 17.99 15.86
CA VAL A 248 -11.03 18.47 15.90
C VAL A 248 -10.90 19.82 15.24
N ALA A 249 -9.94 20.62 15.66
CA ALA A 249 -9.55 21.85 15.00
C ALA A 249 -8.49 21.57 13.95
N ILE A 250 -8.76 21.93 12.70
CA ILE A 250 -7.83 21.78 11.58
C ILE A 250 -7.28 23.17 11.25
N ARG A 251 -5.94 23.32 11.25
CA ARG A 251 -5.27 24.59 11.00
C ARG A 251 -4.17 24.48 9.95
N PRO A 252 -3.97 25.53 9.14
CA PRO A 252 -2.82 25.60 8.24
C PRO A 252 -1.51 25.51 9.04
N LEU A 253 -0.51 24.87 8.44
CA LEU A 253 0.86 24.90 8.95
C LEU A 253 1.63 26.09 8.37
N HIS A 254 2.49 26.69 9.19
CA HIS A 254 3.45 27.70 8.74
C HIS A 254 4.85 27.36 9.28
N PRO A 255 5.86 27.16 8.40
CA PRO A 255 5.75 27.08 6.93
C PRO A 255 4.90 25.92 6.46
N VAL A 256 4.39 26.02 5.24
CA VAL A 256 3.56 24.97 4.63
C VAL A 256 4.38 23.68 4.45
N VAL A 257 3.82 22.57 4.84
CA VAL A 257 4.37 21.24 4.60
C VAL A 257 3.53 20.56 3.51
N THR A 258 4.17 20.11 2.44
CA THR A 258 3.50 19.47 1.31
C THR A 258 3.91 18.02 1.13
N ARG A 259 3.10 17.26 0.36
CA ARG A 259 3.44 15.93 -0.14
C ARG A 259 3.12 15.83 -1.62
N LYS A 260 3.92 15.07 -2.35
CA LYS A 260 3.70 14.78 -3.77
C LYS A 260 3.16 13.36 -3.92
N ILE A 261 1.89 13.24 -4.23
CA ILE A 261 1.30 11.95 -4.55
C ILE A 261 1.66 11.59 -5.98
N GLY A 262 2.23 10.42 -6.15
CA GLY A 262 2.53 9.84 -7.44
C GLY A 262 2.02 8.42 -7.57
N LEU A 263 1.92 7.98 -8.81
CA LEU A 263 1.62 6.63 -9.20
C LEU A 263 2.93 5.91 -9.47
N VAL A 264 3.07 4.71 -8.94
CA VAL A 264 4.21 3.81 -9.14
C VAL A 264 3.72 2.53 -9.79
N ALA A 265 4.44 2.04 -10.80
CA ALA A 265 4.13 0.79 -11.49
C ALA A 265 5.42 0.14 -12.03
N LYS A 266 5.32 -1.10 -12.51
CA LYS A 266 6.36 -1.70 -13.35
C LYS A 266 6.40 -1.01 -14.72
N GLY A 267 7.51 -1.18 -15.45
CA GLY A 267 7.71 -0.59 -16.77
C GLY A 267 6.53 -0.77 -17.74
N ASN A 268 6.28 0.23 -18.56
CA ASN A 268 5.08 0.41 -19.43
C ASN A 268 4.70 -0.79 -20.31
N ASN A 269 5.63 -1.70 -20.62
CA ASN A 269 5.38 -2.85 -21.50
C ASN A 269 4.80 -4.07 -20.76
N GLU A 270 4.76 -4.04 -19.42
CA GLU A 270 4.34 -5.17 -18.60
C GLU A 270 2.94 -5.00 -17.97
N TRP A 271 2.24 -3.91 -18.28
CA TRP A 271 0.95 -3.63 -17.67
C TRP A 271 -0.19 -4.37 -18.37
N PRO A 272 -1.13 -4.97 -17.63
CA PRO A 272 -2.42 -5.36 -18.19
C PRO A 272 -3.09 -4.18 -18.90
N ILE A 273 -3.78 -4.44 -20.02
CA ILE A 273 -4.43 -3.38 -20.80
C ILE A 273 -5.45 -2.63 -19.94
N ALA A 274 -6.21 -3.34 -19.10
CA ALA A 274 -7.16 -2.74 -18.18
C ALA A 274 -6.47 -1.74 -17.22
N SER A 275 -5.26 -2.07 -16.73
CA SER A 275 -4.47 -1.17 -15.86
C SER A 275 -3.97 0.07 -16.59
N LYS A 276 -3.64 -0.03 -17.88
CA LYS A 276 -3.30 1.15 -18.69
C LYS A 276 -4.50 2.08 -18.84
N TYR A 277 -5.67 1.54 -19.18
CA TYR A 277 -6.88 2.33 -19.34
C TYR A 277 -7.30 3.03 -18.04
N ILE A 278 -7.24 2.34 -16.90
CA ILE A 278 -7.59 2.96 -15.63
C ILE A 278 -6.59 4.04 -15.22
N ILE A 279 -5.29 3.86 -15.48
CA ILE A 279 -4.27 4.86 -15.18
C ILE A 279 -4.49 6.13 -15.99
N ASP A 280 -4.73 6.00 -17.29
CA ASP A 280 -5.03 7.15 -18.15
C ASP A 280 -6.34 7.84 -17.72
N PHE A 281 -7.34 7.05 -17.34
CA PHE A 281 -8.59 7.55 -16.81
C PHE A 281 -8.39 8.30 -15.48
N LEU A 282 -7.63 7.72 -14.55
CA LEU A 282 -7.29 8.32 -13.25
C LEU A 282 -6.59 9.68 -13.43
N VAL A 283 -5.58 9.73 -14.30
CA VAL A 283 -4.81 10.96 -14.55
C VAL A 283 -5.66 12.06 -15.17
N ALA A 284 -6.67 11.70 -15.95
CA ALA A 284 -7.57 12.66 -16.57
C ALA A 284 -8.64 13.23 -15.61
N HIS A 285 -8.88 12.57 -14.44
CA HIS A 285 -10.00 12.89 -13.54
C HIS A 285 -9.58 13.28 -12.11
N ILE A 286 -8.27 13.23 -11.76
CA ILE A 286 -7.71 13.72 -10.49
C ILE A 286 -7.15 15.13 -10.65
#